data_09fd2d290ba6af7a4c732e53b97a31e5
#
_entry.id   09fd2d290ba6af7a4c732e53b97a31e5
#
_cell.length_a   1.000
_cell.length_b   1.000
_cell.length_c   1.000
_cell.angle_alpha   90.00
_cell.angle_beta   90.00
_cell.angle_gamma   90.00
#
_symmetry.space_group_name_H-M   'P 1'
#
loop_
_entity.id
_entity.type
_entity.pdbx_description
1 polymer ?
#
loop_
_entity_poly.entity_id
_entity_poly.type
_entity_poly.pdbx_seq_one_letter_code
_entity_poly.pdbx_strand_id
1 'polypeptide(L)'
;MKRTMMMAAIVASHALAPTMAQAAAGDLLVAPTRLIMGANSGGEVVVNNTGDKATTYRISLVLRKMTEQGTIESVDEATASQRDAAALDLITYAPRKITLAPQQSQTVRIGVRVPPTMPGGEYRAHLLFRAVPDVADAAAPQPAADGMSISLTPIYGVTIPVIVRVGEPTGSASLNNARLSVQDGQAQLDVDLMRAGDRSVYGTLELMQADGKTPIATIKGIAAYPEVAQRHIMLPVDRTALARVSGPLKVRFVETDPAAGGAVSETAVARP
;
A
#
# COMPACT_ATOMS: atom_id res chain seq x y z
N MET A 1 -53.76 11.53 62.31
CA MET A 1 -52.46 11.98 61.76
C MET A 1 -51.72 10.73 61.32
N LYS A 2 -51.74 10.40 59.99
CA LYS A 2 -51.01 9.25 59.42
C LYS A 2 -49.96 9.84 58.46
N ARG A 3 -48.66 9.68 58.81
CA ARG A 3 -47.51 10.04 57.96
C ARG A 3 -47.22 8.85 57.03
N THR A 4 -47.44 9.03 55.75
CA THR A 4 -47.07 8.10 54.72
C THR A 4 -45.62 8.39 54.30
N MET A 5 -44.74 7.42 54.49
CA MET A 5 -43.31 7.48 54.15
C MET A 5 -43.16 6.95 52.72
N MET A 6 -42.78 7.82 51.79
CA MET A 6 -42.57 7.51 50.39
C MET A 6 -41.09 7.12 50.16
N MET A 7 -40.84 5.85 49.85
CA MET A 7 -39.51 5.27 49.63
C MET A 7 -39.18 5.45 48.14
N ALA A 8 -38.22 6.32 47.81
CA ALA A 8 -37.75 6.51 46.45
C ALA A 8 -36.68 5.45 46.12
N ALA A 9 -36.98 4.58 45.18
CA ALA A 9 -35.99 3.62 44.64
C ALA A 9 -35.14 4.29 43.55
N ILE A 10 -33.87 4.44 43.78
CA ILE A 10 -32.88 4.92 42.77
C ILE A 10 -32.43 3.70 41.98
N VAL A 11 -32.89 3.65 40.70
CA VAL A 11 -32.41 2.69 39.71
C VAL A 11 -31.11 3.22 39.12
N ALA A 12 -29.99 2.65 39.51
CA ALA A 12 -28.70 2.94 38.92
C ALA A 12 -28.56 2.24 37.54
N SER A 13 -28.77 3.00 36.47
CA SER A 13 -28.52 2.53 35.10
C SER A 13 -27.01 2.49 34.85
N HIS A 14 -26.43 1.30 34.84
CA HIS A 14 -25.06 1.09 34.37
C HIS A 14 -25.04 1.20 32.85
N ALA A 15 -24.56 2.33 32.32
CA ALA A 15 -24.26 2.51 30.91
C ALA A 15 -23.02 1.66 30.60
N LEU A 16 -23.21 0.53 29.91
CA LEU A 16 -22.11 -0.16 29.23
C LEU A 16 -21.63 0.74 28.07
N ALA A 17 -20.53 1.45 28.29
CA ALA A 17 -19.83 2.10 27.21
C ALA A 17 -19.19 1.00 26.33
N PRO A 18 -19.44 1.01 24.99
CA PRO A 18 -18.73 0.11 24.11
C PRO A 18 -17.24 0.47 24.14
N THR A 19 -16.40 -0.44 24.60
CA THR A 19 -14.96 -0.34 24.41
C THR A 19 -14.69 -0.45 22.93
N MET A 20 -14.36 0.66 22.27
CA MET A 20 -13.83 0.64 20.91
C MET A 20 -12.54 -0.16 20.95
N ALA A 21 -12.58 -1.37 20.38
CA ALA A 21 -11.36 -2.10 20.08
C ALA A 21 -10.60 -1.25 19.05
N GLN A 22 -9.57 -0.55 19.51
CA GLN A 22 -8.62 0.12 18.66
C GLN A 22 -7.88 -0.98 17.93
N ALA A 23 -8.20 -1.18 16.63
CA ALA A 23 -7.39 -2.01 15.77
C ALA A 23 -5.99 -1.39 15.78
N ALA A 24 -5.02 -2.09 16.34
CA ALA A 24 -3.62 -1.70 16.28
C ALA A 24 -3.24 -1.63 14.81
N ALA A 25 -3.21 -0.43 14.24
CA ALA A 25 -2.54 -0.18 12.97
C ALA A 25 -1.10 -0.64 13.16
N GLY A 26 -0.58 -1.45 12.23
CA GLY A 26 0.73 -2.08 12.39
C GLY A 26 1.79 -1.09 12.87
N ASP A 27 2.43 -1.41 13.97
CA ASP A 27 3.38 -0.54 14.70
C ASP A 27 4.74 -0.39 13.99
N LEU A 28 4.78 -0.59 12.67
CA LEU A 28 5.99 -0.53 11.87
C LEU A 28 5.90 0.53 10.77
N LEU A 29 6.75 1.54 10.87
CA LEU A 29 6.99 2.50 9.79
C LEU A 29 8.21 2.06 8.99
N VAL A 30 8.06 2.02 7.66
CA VAL A 30 9.13 1.68 6.73
C VAL A 30 9.29 2.81 5.71
N ALA A 31 10.49 3.35 5.57
CA ALA A 31 10.80 4.44 4.66
C ALA A 31 12.17 4.24 3.96
N PRO A 32 12.25 4.48 2.66
CA PRO A 32 11.18 4.82 1.74
C PRO A 32 10.25 3.63 1.48
N THR A 33 9.03 3.90 1.00
CA THR A 33 8.03 2.86 0.68
C THR A 33 8.26 2.19 -0.69
N ARG A 34 9.31 2.58 -1.40
CA ARG A 34 9.71 2.07 -2.72
C ARG A 34 11.19 2.36 -2.94
N LEU A 35 11.92 1.40 -3.45
CA LEU A 35 13.30 1.58 -3.91
C LEU A 35 13.41 1.32 -5.40
N ILE A 36 14.08 2.24 -6.11
CA ILE A 36 14.47 2.07 -7.51
C ILE A 36 15.99 2.14 -7.54
N MET A 37 16.62 1.08 -8.04
CA MET A 37 18.06 0.90 -7.99
C MET A 37 18.60 0.52 -9.36
N GLY A 38 19.74 1.08 -9.72
CA GLY A 38 20.49 0.68 -10.90
C GLY A 38 21.36 -0.54 -10.64
N ALA A 39 22.03 -1.01 -11.69
CA ALA A 39 23.00 -2.09 -11.59
C ALA A 39 24.14 -1.74 -10.61
N ASN A 40 24.55 -2.71 -9.79
CA ASN A 40 25.67 -2.59 -8.85
C ASN A 40 25.57 -1.39 -7.89
N SER A 41 24.36 -1.02 -7.51
CA SER A 41 24.10 0.09 -6.58
C SER A 41 23.75 -0.41 -5.18
N GLY A 42 23.77 0.50 -4.21
CA GLY A 42 23.31 0.29 -2.84
C GLY A 42 22.13 1.19 -2.49
N GLY A 43 21.33 0.78 -1.52
CA GLY A 43 20.23 1.54 -0.97
C GLY A 43 19.99 1.21 0.50
N GLU A 44 19.18 2.01 1.15
CA GLU A 44 18.85 1.86 2.56
C GLU A 44 17.36 2.01 2.79
N VAL A 45 16.85 1.26 3.76
CA VAL A 45 15.49 1.36 4.27
C VAL A 45 15.56 1.55 5.77
N VAL A 46 14.96 2.61 6.26
CA VAL A 46 14.80 2.85 7.69
C VAL A 46 13.51 2.22 8.15
N VAL A 47 13.61 1.44 9.22
CA VAL A 47 12.50 0.74 9.85
C VAL A 47 12.36 1.30 11.26
N ASN A 48 11.18 1.76 11.63
CA ASN A 48 10.89 2.34 12.94
C ASN A 48 9.73 1.60 13.61
N ASN A 49 9.90 1.21 14.86
CA ASN A 49 8.81 0.70 15.68
C ASN A 49 8.05 1.88 16.29
N THR A 50 6.85 2.15 15.80
CA THR A 50 5.99 3.24 16.30
C THR A 50 5.07 2.80 17.44
N GLY A 51 5.11 1.51 17.79
CA GLY A 51 4.33 0.93 18.88
C GLY A 51 4.92 1.18 20.26
N ASP A 52 4.28 0.62 21.27
CA ASP A 52 4.60 0.73 22.68
C ASP A 52 5.35 -0.49 23.26
N LYS A 53 5.53 -1.55 22.44
CA LYS A 53 6.23 -2.78 22.82
C LYS A 53 7.43 -3.05 21.92
N ALA A 54 8.45 -3.70 22.49
CA ALA A 54 9.56 -4.21 21.71
C ALA A 54 9.06 -5.32 20.77
N THR A 55 9.38 -5.20 19.48
CA THR A 55 8.90 -6.16 18.47
C THR A 55 10.06 -6.65 17.61
N THR A 56 10.05 -7.95 17.36
CA THR A 56 11.01 -8.59 16.46
C THR A 56 10.41 -8.73 15.08
N TYR A 57 11.18 -8.35 14.05
CA TYR A 57 10.77 -8.50 12.65
C TYR A 57 11.76 -9.40 11.92
N ARG A 58 11.21 -10.36 11.15
CA ARG A 58 11.96 -11.11 10.14
C ARG A 58 11.86 -10.38 8.82
N ILE A 59 12.99 -10.27 8.13
CA ILE A 59 13.09 -9.61 6.84
C ILE A 59 13.38 -10.67 5.78
N SER A 60 12.62 -10.65 4.68
CA SER A 60 12.78 -11.59 3.56
C SER A 60 12.45 -10.92 2.23
N LEU A 61 13.00 -11.43 1.14
CA LEU A 61 12.53 -11.12 -0.21
C LEU A 61 11.38 -12.06 -0.56
N VAL A 62 10.37 -11.53 -1.23
CA VAL A 62 9.21 -12.29 -1.72
C VAL A 62 8.83 -11.78 -3.10
N LEU A 63 8.26 -12.67 -3.91
CA LEU A 63 7.72 -12.31 -5.21
C LEU A 63 6.26 -11.91 -5.11
N ARG A 64 5.91 -10.82 -5.78
CA ARG A 64 4.54 -10.34 -5.88
C ARG A 64 4.25 -9.80 -7.26
N LYS A 65 3.03 -9.98 -7.74
CA LYS A 65 2.53 -9.44 -9.00
C LYS A 65 1.33 -8.54 -8.78
N MET A 66 1.20 -7.57 -9.66
CA MET A 66 0.04 -6.68 -9.71
C MET A 66 -1.01 -7.27 -10.65
N THR A 67 -2.27 -7.18 -10.24
CA THR A 67 -3.42 -7.41 -11.13
C THR A 67 -3.82 -6.13 -11.86
N GLU A 68 -4.65 -6.22 -12.87
CA GLU A 68 -5.21 -5.05 -13.56
C GLU A 68 -6.06 -4.15 -12.63
N GLN A 69 -6.57 -4.68 -11.53
CA GLN A 69 -7.27 -3.92 -10.49
C GLN A 69 -6.31 -3.22 -9.52
N GLY A 70 -4.99 -3.45 -9.69
CA GLY A 70 -3.96 -2.86 -8.84
C GLY A 70 -3.73 -3.59 -7.51
N THR A 71 -4.35 -4.76 -7.33
CA THR A 71 -4.09 -5.63 -6.19
C THR A 71 -2.71 -6.27 -6.34
N ILE A 72 -1.99 -6.39 -5.23
CA ILE A 72 -0.67 -7.02 -5.19
C ILE A 72 -0.82 -8.42 -4.59
N GLU A 73 -0.60 -9.44 -5.41
CA GLU A 73 -0.75 -10.85 -5.06
C GLU A 73 0.60 -11.53 -4.84
N SER A 74 0.62 -12.55 -3.98
CA SER A 74 1.82 -13.37 -3.77
C SER A 74 2.03 -14.31 -4.94
N VAL A 75 3.29 -14.47 -5.34
CA VAL A 75 3.72 -15.43 -6.35
C VAL A 75 4.57 -16.48 -5.67
N ASP A 76 4.28 -17.74 -5.93
CA ASP A 76 5.10 -18.86 -5.47
C ASP A 76 6.40 -18.91 -6.31
N GLU A 77 7.54 -19.00 -5.65
CA GLU A 77 8.85 -19.08 -6.31
C GLU A 77 8.94 -20.28 -7.25
N ALA A 78 8.28 -21.40 -6.92
CA ALA A 78 8.26 -22.60 -7.76
C ALA A 78 7.54 -22.43 -9.11
N THR A 79 6.60 -21.46 -9.18
CA THR A 79 5.81 -21.15 -10.38
C THR A 79 6.15 -19.81 -11.00
N ALA A 80 7.13 -19.11 -10.44
CA ALA A 80 7.57 -17.82 -10.92
C ALA A 80 8.19 -17.91 -12.32
N SER A 81 8.02 -16.85 -13.12
CA SER A 81 8.76 -16.74 -14.37
C SER A 81 10.25 -16.63 -14.09
N GLN A 82 11.07 -17.03 -15.06
CA GLN A 82 12.54 -16.90 -14.95
C GLN A 82 12.97 -15.45 -14.63
N ARG A 83 12.26 -14.46 -15.17
CA ARG A 83 12.52 -13.04 -14.90
C ARG A 83 12.20 -12.67 -13.45
N ASP A 84 11.07 -13.15 -12.92
CA ASP A 84 10.68 -12.87 -11.54
C ASP A 84 11.65 -13.55 -10.55
N ALA A 85 11.98 -14.82 -10.79
CA ALA A 85 12.94 -15.55 -9.97
C ALA A 85 14.32 -14.87 -9.95
N ALA A 86 14.79 -14.40 -11.11
CA ALA A 86 16.06 -13.67 -11.22
C ALA A 86 16.11 -12.42 -10.32
N ALA A 87 14.98 -11.75 -10.06
CA ALA A 87 14.93 -10.59 -9.19
C ALA A 87 15.40 -10.90 -7.75
N LEU A 88 15.15 -12.12 -7.26
CA LEU A 88 15.60 -12.55 -5.93
C LEU A 88 17.13 -12.67 -5.85
N ASP A 89 17.77 -13.14 -6.93
CA ASP A 89 19.22 -13.35 -7.00
C ASP A 89 19.99 -12.03 -7.14
N LEU A 90 19.37 -11.01 -7.73
CA LEU A 90 19.99 -9.70 -7.92
C LEU A 90 20.11 -8.89 -6.61
N ILE A 91 19.24 -9.15 -5.61
CA ILE A 91 19.06 -8.30 -4.43
C ILE A 91 19.63 -8.99 -3.20
N THR A 92 20.53 -8.32 -2.53
CA THR A 92 21.05 -8.71 -1.21
C THR A 92 20.58 -7.71 -0.16
N TYR A 93 20.40 -8.15 1.07
CA TYR A 93 19.99 -7.26 2.16
C TYR A 93 20.48 -7.75 3.52
N ALA A 94 20.70 -6.82 4.43
CA ALA A 94 21.11 -7.09 5.81
C ALA A 94 20.59 -5.96 6.73
N PRO A 95 20.21 -6.29 7.97
CA PRO A 95 20.11 -7.62 8.59
C PRO A 95 18.85 -8.41 8.14
N ARG A 96 18.80 -9.71 8.41
CA ARG A 96 17.64 -10.58 8.12
C ARG A 96 16.63 -10.67 9.27
N LYS A 97 17.00 -10.17 10.43
CA LYS A 97 16.18 -10.12 11.65
C LYS A 97 16.57 -8.90 12.47
N ILE A 98 15.59 -8.17 12.97
CA ILE A 98 15.78 -7.01 13.82
C ILE A 98 14.82 -7.11 15.01
N THR A 99 15.26 -6.60 16.17
CA THR A 99 14.39 -6.38 17.32
C THR A 99 14.46 -4.89 17.65
N LEU A 100 13.32 -4.23 17.65
CA LEU A 100 13.21 -2.79 17.89
C LEU A 100 12.44 -2.53 19.18
N ALA A 101 13.03 -1.80 20.08
CA ALA A 101 12.33 -1.23 21.23
C ALA A 101 11.29 -0.19 20.73
N PRO A 102 10.33 0.23 21.58
CA PRO A 102 9.42 1.33 21.26
C PRO A 102 10.19 2.56 20.77
N GLN A 103 9.71 3.16 19.67
CA GLN A 103 10.28 4.35 19.01
C GLN A 103 11.72 4.18 18.49
N GLN A 104 12.24 2.96 18.50
CA GLN A 104 13.57 2.68 17.96
C GLN A 104 13.54 2.51 16.46
N SER A 105 14.55 3.06 15.77
CA SER A 105 14.79 2.89 14.35
C SER A 105 16.03 2.05 14.07
N GLN A 106 16.01 1.33 12.94
CA GLN A 106 17.18 0.63 12.43
C GLN A 106 17.21 0.69 10.89
N THR A 107 18.41 0.77 10.33
CA THR A 107 18.62 0.76 8.88
C THR A 107 18.84 -0.66 8.40
N VAL A 108 18.12 -1.02 7.32
CA VAL A 108 18.35 -2.22 6.51
C VAL A 108 19.04 -1.79 5.22
N ARG A 109 20.22 -2.35 4.98
CA ARG A 109 20.99 -2.06 3.76
C ARG A 109 20.61 -3.05 2.67
N ILE A 110 20.45 -2.54 1.47
CA ILE A 110 20.15 -3.30 0.27
C ILE A 110 21.27 -3.11 -0.73
N GLY A 111 21.74 -4.19 -1.31
CA GLY A 111 22.72 -4.18 -2.39
C GLY A 111 22.16 -4.84 -3.63
N VAL A 112 22.51 -4.33 -4.79
CA VAL A 112 22.17 -4.91 -6.09
C VAL A 112 23.43 -5.36 -6.80
N ARG A 113 23.42 -6.61 -7.26
CA ARG A 113 24.49 -7.16 -8.10
C ARG A 113 23.89 -7.72 -9.38
N VAL A 114 24.22 -7.12 -10.50
CA VAL A 114 23.72 -7.52 -11.82
C VAL A 114 24.82 -8.20 -12.60
N PRO A 115 24.64 -9.47 -13.04
CA PRO A 115 25.57 -10.14 -13.95
C PRO A 115 25.69 -9.39 -15.28
N PRO A 116 26.88 -9.39 -15.94
CA PRO A 116 27.07 -8.68 -17.21
C PRO A 116 26.16 -9.17 -18.35
N THR A 117 25.71 -10.41 -18.27
CA THR A 117 24.85 -11.04 -19.29
C THR A 117 23.35 -10.86 -19.02
N MET A 118 22.98 -10.13 -17.96
CA MET A 118 21.59 -9.94 -17.61
C MET A 118 20.88 -9.10 -18.67
N PRO A 119 19.75 -9.55 -19.22
CA PRO A 119 18.95 -8.77 -20.16
C PRO A 119 18.48 -7.44 -19.57
N GLY A 120 18.42 -6.41 -20.41
CA GLY A 120 17.87 -5.11 -20.01
C GLY A 120 16.41 -5.18 -19.57
N GLY A 121 15.99 -4.18 -18.79
CA GLY A 121 14.62 -4.04 -18.30
C GLY A 121 14.51 -3.92 -16.78
N GLU A 122 13.28 -4.03 -16.28
CA GLU A 122 12.97 -3.89 -14.86
C GLU A 122 12.75 -5.26 -14.20
N TYR A 123 13.44 -5.51 -13.08
CA TYR A 123 13.31 -6.69 -12.21
C TYR A 123 12.79 -6.23 -10.85
N ARG A 124 11.85 -6.96 -10.26
CA ARG A 124 11.23 -6.53 -9.02
C ARG A 124 11.02 -7.68 -8.05
N ALA A 125 11.52 -7.52 -6.84
CA ALA A 125 11.10 -8.29 -5.68
C ALA A 125 10.56 -7.35 -4.61
N HIS A 126 9.96 -7.90 -3.56
CA HIS A 126 9.47 -7.12 -2.44
C HIS A 126 10.21 -7.49 -1.18
N LEU A 127 10.64 -6.49 -0.43
CA LEU A 127 11.19 -6.69 0.90
C LEU A 127 10.03 -6.75 1.90
N LEU A 128 9.85 -7.90 2.52
CA LEU A 128 8.81 -8.17 3.51
C LEU A 128 9.41 -8.06 4.92
N PHE A 129 8.84 -7.20 5.72
CA PHE A 129 9.08 -7.07 7.16
C PHE A 129 7.91 -7.72 7.88
N ARG A 130 8.10 -8.90 8.45
CA ARG A 130 7.05 -9.66 9.13
C ARG A 130 7.32 -9.72 10.62
N ALA A 131 6.34 -9.31 11.42
CA ALA A 131 6.40 -9.44 12.86
C ALA A 131 6.51 -10.92 13.27
N VAL A 132 7.39 -11.20 14.22
CA VAL A 132 7.49 -12.52 14.86
C VAL A 132 6.75 -12.41 16.18
N PRO A 133 5.62 -13.14 16.34
CA PRO A 133 4.86 -13.11 17.58
C PRO A 133 5.74 -13.54 18.76
N ASP A 134 5.60 -12.86 19.88
CA ASP A 134 6.19 -13.35 21.13
C ASP A 134 5.39 -14.55 21.63
N VAL A 135 6.07 -15.61 22.04
CA VAL A 135 5.41 -16.83 22.56
C VAL A 135 4.61 -16.50 23.83
N ALA A 136 5.02 -15.48 24.56
CA ALA A 136 4.31 -14.98 25.73
C ALA A 136 2.98 -14.26 25.41
N ASP A 137 2.86 -13.68 24.21
CA ASP A 137 1.62 -13.03 23.75
C ASP A 137 0.58 -14.03 23.19
N ALA A 138 0.96 -15.28 22.97
CA ALA A 138 0.02 -16.36 22.77
C ALA A 138 -0.67 -16.64 24.11
N ALA A 139 -1.67 -15.81 24.45
CA ALA A 139 -2.44 -15.99 25.67
C ALA A 139 -2.87 -17.45 25.81
N ALA A 140 -2.54 -18.10 26.94
CA ALA A 140 -3.05 -19.42 27.23
C ALA A 140 -4.57 -19.39 27.02
N PRO A 141 -5.16 -20.34 26.29
CA PRO A 141 -6.60 -20.37 26.05
C PRO A 141 -7.30 -20.25 27.41
N GLN A 142 -8.05 -19.16 27.62
CA GLN A 142 -8.92 -19.10 28.79
C GLN A 142 -10.02 -20.15 28.56
N PRO A 143 -10.23 -21.10 29.52
CA PRO A 143 -11.29 -22.05 29.35
C PRO A 143 -12.62 -21.30 29.19
N ALA A 144 -13.26 -21.41 28.04
CA ALA A 144 -14.63 -20.96 27.88
C ALA A 144 -15.55 -21.84 28.73
N ALA A 145 -16.58 -21.23 29.30
CA ALA A 145 -17.57 -21.95 30.11
C ALA A 145 -18.23 -23.11 29.35
N ASP A 146 -18.18 -23.13 28.03
CA ASP A 146 -18.76 -24.12 27.11
C ASP A 146 -17.72 -24.98 26.35
N GLY A 147 -16.50 -25.08 26.81
CA GLY A 147 -15.53 -26.10 26.37
C GLY A 147 -14.73 -25.86 25.13
N MET A 148 -14.94 -24.77 24.33
CA MET A 148 -14.09 -24.42 23.19
C MET A 148 -13.60 -22.97 23.33
N SER A 149 -12.27 -22.75 23.36
CA SER A 149 -11.64 -21.44 23.32
C SER A 149 -10.79 -21.31 22.07
N ILE A 150 -11.00 -20.24 21.28
CA ILE A 150 -10.19 -19.91 20.10
C ILE A 150 -9.45 -18.62 20.40
N SER A 151 -8.11 -18.67 20.38
CA SER A 151 -7.24 -17.50 20.46
C SER A 151 -6.68 -17.19 19.08
N LEU A 152 -6.84 -15.93 18.61
CA LEU A 152 -6.32 -15.45 17.34
C LEU A 152 -5.22 -14.44 17.61
N THR A 153 -4.01 -14.72 17.13
CA THR A 153 -2.89 -13.79 17.17
C THR A 153 -2.65 -13.25 15.74
N PRO A 154 -3.02 -12.00 15.44
CA PRO A 154 -2.77 -11.43 14.13
C PRO A 154 -1.27 -11.19 13.93
N ILE A 155 -0.74 -11.59 12.78
CA ILE A 155 0.65 -11.35 12.39
C ILE A 155 0.67 -10.30 11.30
N TYR A 156 1.20 -9.14 11.61
CA TYR A 156 1.31 -8.04 10.67
C TYR A 156 2.61 -8.11 9.87
N GLY A 157 2.57 -7.59 8.65
CA GLY A 157 3.74 -7.46 7.81
C GLY A 157 3.60 -6.28 6.83
N VAL A 158 4.70 -5.60 6.60
CA VAL A 158 4.81 -4.53 5.61
C VAL A 158 5.68 -5.02 4.46
N THR A 159 5.26 -4.77 3.22
CA THR A 159 6.07 -5.03 2.04
C THR A 159 6.33 -3.78 1.25
N ILE A 160 7.56 -3.60 0.79
CA ILE A 160 7.95 -2.53 -0.13
C ILE A 160 8.58 -3.11 -1.39
N PRO A 161 8.31 -2.57 -2.59
CA PRO A 161 8.97 -3.01 -3.80
C PRO A 161 10.42 -2.53 -3.83
N VAL A 162 11.31 -3.43 -4.21
CA VAL A 162 12.69 -3.17 -4.61
C VAL A 162 12.79 -3.45 -6.10
N ILE A 163 13.01 -2.40 -6.86
CA ILE A 163 13.01 -2.39 -8.32
C ILE A 163 14.44 -2.22 -8.80
N VAL A 164 14.94 -3.18 -9.56
CA VAL A 164 16.26 -3.13 -10.17
C VAL A 164 16.11 -2.85 -11.65
N ARG A 165 16.73 -1.77 -12.13
CA ARG A 165 16.76 -1.42 -13.55
C ARG A 165 18.10 -1.76 -14.15
N VAL A 166 18.06 -2.58 -15.19
CA VAL A 166 19.23 -3.01 -15.96
C VAL A 166 19.18 -2.31 -17.31
N GLY A 167 20.25 -1.60 -17.66
CA GLY A 167 20.24 -0.71 -18.82
C GLY A 167 19.35 0.53 -18.59
N GLU A 168 18.73 1.01 -19.66
CA GLU A 168 17.85 2.17 -19.66
C GLU A 168 16.42 1.77 -20.08
N PRO A 169 15.66 1.05 -19.22
CA PRO A 169 14.32 0.62 -19.58
C PRO A 169 13.40 1.83 -19.75
N THR A 170 12.59 1.78 -20.79
CA THR A 170 11.65 2.85 -21.14
C THR A 170 10.23 2.50 -20.72
N GLY A 171 9.41 3.52 -20.50
CA GLY A 171 8.01 3.33 -20.16
C GLY A 171 7.21 4.60 -20.42
N SER A 172 5.98 4.41 -20.82
CA SER A 172 5.03 5.51 -21.00
C SER A 172 3.67 5.16 -20.41
N ALA A 173 2.96 6.18 -19.98
CA ALA A 173 1.60 6.11 -19.47
C ALA A 173 0.63 6.83 -20.41
N SER A 174 -0.59 6.32 -20.55
CA SER A 174 -1.72 7.04 -21.14
C SER A 174 -3.00 6.71 -20.38
N LEU A 175 -4.02 7.56 -20.52
CA LEU A 175 -5.28 7.42 -19.81
C LEU A 175 -6.42 7.17 -20.81
N ASN A 176 -7.23 6.16 -20.55
CA ASN A 176 -8.39 5.80 -21.35
C ASN A 176 -9.64 5.64 -20.48
N ASN A 177 -10.81 5.61 -21.10
CA ASN A 177 -12.10 5.27 -20.48
C ASN A 177 -12.44 6.07 -19.21
N ALA A 178 -11.98 7.32 -19.14
CA ALA A 178 -12.26 8.15 -17.97
C ALA A 178 -13.73 8.57 -17.91
N ARG A 179 -14.43 8.15 -16.86
CA ARG A 179 -15.86 8.45 -16.65
C ARG A 179 -16.14 8.71 -15.17
N LEU A 180 -17.07 9.62 -14.91
CA LEU A 180 -17.66 9.79 -13.60
C LEU A 180 -18.93 8.94 -13.49
N SER A 181 -19.09 8.26 -12.39
CA SER A 181 -20.32 7.56 -12.01
C SER A 181 -20.79 8.04 -10.65
N VAL A 182 -22.11 7.94 -10.40
CA VAL A 182 -22.69 8.21 -9.10
C VAL A 182 -23.56 7.00 -8.74
N GLN A 183 -23.13 6.25 -7.73
CA GLN A 183 -23.86 5.09 -7.22
C GLN A 183 -24.07 5.25 -5.70
N ASP A 184 -25.26 4.94 -5.22
CA ASP A 184 -25.62 4.99 -3.78
C ASP A 184 -25.22 6.29 -3.08
N GLY A 185 -25.29 7.39 -3.82
CA GLY A 185 -24.91 8.71 -3.31
C GLY A 185 -23.39 8.96 -3.26
N GLN A 186 -22.54 8.06 -3.70
CA GLN A 186 -21.10 8.22 -3.82
C GLN A 186 -20.72 8.56 -5.27
N ALA A 187 -19.88 9.58 -5.45
CA ALA A 187 -19.30 9.86 -6.76
C ALA A 187 -17.93 9.19 -6.89
N GLN A 188 -17.65 8.62 -8.05
CA GLN A 188 -16.44 7.91 -8.34
C GLN A 188 -15.95 8.24 -9.76
N LEU A 189 -14.66 8.44 -9.89
CA LEU A 189 -13.99 8.46 -11.19
C LEU A 189 -13.43 7.07 -11.47
N ASP A 190 -13.86 6.48 -12.57
CA ASP A 190 -13.28 5.27 -13.15
C ASP A 190 -12.37 5.67 -14.31
N VAL A 191 -11.15 5.12 -14.35
CA VAL A 191 -10.19 5.40 -15.43
C VAL A 191 -9.21 4.24 -15.60
N ASP A 192 -8.82 3.98 -16.83
CA ASP A 192 -7.81 3.00 -17.16
C ASP A 192 -6.46 3.68 -17.41
N LEU A 193 -5.47 3.33 -16.60
CA LEU A 193 -4.07 3.69 -16.81
C LEU A 193 -3.43 2.64 -17.69
N MET A 194 -3.16 2.99 -18.94
CA MET A 194 -2.42 2.15 -19.89
C MET A 194 -0.93 2.36 -19.71
N ARG A 195 -0.16 1.28 -19.76
CA ARG A 195 1.30 1.30 -19.69
C ARG A 195 1.90 0.60 -20.91
N ALA A 196 2.96 1.17 -21.47
CA ALA A 196 3.76 0.56 -22.52
C ALA A 196 5.25 0.62 -22.13
N GLY A 197 6.06 -0.23 -22.80
CA GLY A 197 7.51 -0.34 -22.54
C GLY A 197 7.86 -1.44 -21.54
N ASP A 198 9.09 -1.41 -21.04
CA ASP A 198 9.69 -2.41 -20.15
C ASP A 198 10.00 -1.89 -18.73
N ARG A 199 9.54 -0.68 -18.41
CA ARG A 199 9.61 0.00 -17.13
C ARG A 199 8.22 0.18 -16.52
N SER A 200 8.11 0.08 -15.21
CA SER A 200 6.90 0.51 -14.47
C SER A 200 6.67 2.03 -14.63
N VAL A 201 5.42 2.44 -14.58
CA VAL A 201 5.04 3.86 -14.40
C VAL A 201 4.57 4.07 -12.97
N TYR A 202 4.87 5.25 -12.41
CA TYR A 202 4.52 5.58 -11.03
C TYR A 202 4.25 7.08 -10.90
N GLY A 203 3.11 7.44 -10.32
CA GLY A 203 2.73 8.85 -10.27
C GLY A 203 1.52 9.17 -9.43
N THR A 204 0.96 10.34 -9.73
CA THR A 204 -0.23 10.90 -9.09
C THR A 204 -1.33 11.06 -10.13
N LEU A 205 -2.52 10.57 -9.81
CA LEU A 205 -3.73 10.76 -10.61
C LEU A 205 -4.56 11.88 -9.99
N GLU A 206 -5.01 12.83 -10.82
CA GLU A 206 -5.77 13.99 -10.39
C GLU A 206 -7.00 14.20 -11.28
N LEU A 207 -8.17 14.36 -10.67
CA LEU A 207 -9.37 14.86 -11.34
C LEU A 207 -9.39 16.37 -11.24
N MET A 208 -9.52 17.06 -12.37
CA MET A 208 -9.43 18.53 -12.46
C MET A 208 -10.55 19.13 -13.27
N GLN A 209 -10.83 20.39 -13.04
CA GLN A 209 -11.51 21.22 -14.06
C GLN A 209 -10.63 21.37 -15.31
N ALA A 210 -11.23 21.63 -16.45
CA ALA A 210 -10.48 21.84 -17.68
C ALA A 210 -9.52 23.04 -17.64
N ASP A 211 -9.76 24.02 -16.73
CA ASP A 211 -8.86 25.14 -16.49
C ASP A 211 -7.53 24.72 -15.84
N GLY A 212 -7.47 23.51 -15.29
CA GLY A 212 -6.26 22.86 -14.81
C GLY A 212 -5.59 23.47 -13.58
N LYS A 213 -6.29 24.32 -12.82
CA LYS A 213 -5.67 25.05 -11.70
C LYS A 213 -5.67 24.29 -10.39
N THR A 214 -6.81 23.69 -10.02
CA THR A 214 -6.94 23.02 -8.73
C THR A 214 -7.53 21.64 -8.91
N PRO A 215 -6.93 20.58 -8.33
CA PRO A 215 -7.53 19.24 -8.36
C PRO A 215 -8.79 19.17 -7.48
N ILE A 216 -9.82 18.50 -8.00
CA ILE A 216 -11.05 18.18 -7.29
C ILE A 216 -10.84 16.94 -6.40
N ALA A 217 -10.08 15.98 -6.93
CA ALA A 217 -9.67 14.78 -6.21
C ALA A 217 -8.27 14.36 -6.65
N THR A 218 -7.51 13.76 -5.75
CA THR A 218 -6.12 13.34 -6.00
C THR A 218 -5.86 12.02 -5.31
N ILE A 219 -5.19 11.10 -6.02
CA ILE A 219 -4.61 9.90 -5.44
C ILE A 219 -3.14 9.79 -5.83
N LYS A 220 -2.27 9.66 -4.83
CA LYS A 220 -0.81 9.54 -5.00
C LYS A 220 -0.38 8.09 -4.93
N GLY A 221 0.79 7.79 -5.49
CA GLY A 221 1.38 6.45 -5.37
C GLY A 221 0.75 5.41 -6.30
N ILE A 222 0.13 5.84 -7.38
CA ILE A 222 -0.39 4.94 -8.40
C ILE A 222 0.78 4.39 -9.20
N ALA A 223 0.88 3.05 -9.24
CA ALA A 223 1.84 2.33 -10.06
C ALA A 223 1.13 1.45 -11.08
N ALA A 224 1.74 1.22 -12.24
CA ALA A 224 1.46 0.08 -13.11
C ALA A 224 2.80 -0.59 -13.45
N TYR A 225 2.92 -1.86 -13.07
CA TYR A 225 4.17 -2.62 -13.23
C TYR A 225 4.22 -3.36 -14.56
N PRO A 226 5.40 -3.83 -15.02
CA PRO A 226 5.58 -4.44 -16.35
C PRO A 226 4.69 -5.63 -16.65
N GLU A 227 4.20 -6.35 -15.66
CA GLU A 227 3.30 -7.50 -15.84
C GLU A 227 1.87 -7.15 -16.27
N VAL A 228 1.47 -5.88 -16.13
CA VAL A 228 0.15 -5.40 -16.56
C VAL A 228 0.31 -4.32 -17.63
N ALA A 229 -0.44 -4.44 -18.72
CA ALA A 229 -0.53 -3.42 -19.78
C ALA A 229 -1.53 -2.32 -19.40
N GLN A 230 -2.48 -2.65 -18.53
CA GLN A 230 -3.56 -1.78 -18.09
C GLN A 230 -3.76 -1.93 -16.58
N ARG A 231 -4.05 -0.83 -15.91
CA ARG A 231 -4.54 -0.81 -14.54
C ARG A 231 -5.83 -0.01 -14.46
N HIS A 232 -6.89 -0.65 -13.97
CA HIS A 232 -8.15 0.02 -13.66
C HIS A 232 -8.04 0.76 -12.31
N ILE A 233 -8.43 2.04 -12.30
CA ILE A 233 -8.35 2.90 -11.11
C ILE A 233 -9.74 3.44 -10.80
N MET A 234 -10.16 3.28 -9.56
CA MET A 234 -11.37 3.87 -9.00
C MET A 234 -10.95 4.92 -7.97
N LEU A 235 -11.28 6.17 -8.24
CA LEU A 235 -10.99 7.29 -7.35
C LEU A 235 -12.30 7.83 -6.75
N PRO A 236 -12.54 7.68 -5.45
CA PRO A 236 -13.67 8.32 -4.78
C PRO A 236 -13.59 9.84 -4.91
N VAL A 237 -14.71 10.48 -5.22
CA VAL A 237 -14.80 11.93 -5.40
C VAL A 237 -15.79 12.50 -4.42
N ASP A 238 -15.42 13.56 -3.70
CA ASP A 238 -16.34 14.28 -2.83
C ASP A 238 -17.43 14.96 -3.67
N ARG A 239 -18.68 14.58 -3.47
CA ARG A 239 -19.84 15.15 -4.15
C ARG A 239 -19.98 16.65 -3.92
N THR A 240 -19.63 17.14 -2.74
CA THR A 240 -19.73 18.56 -2.42
C THR A 240 -18.69 19.35 -3.23
N ALA A 241 -17.49 18.81 -3.36
CA ALA A 241 -16.45 19.39 -4.22
C ALA A 241 -16.87 19.34 -5.70
N LEU A 242 -17.42 18.21 -6.15
CA LEU A 242 -17.88 18.04 -7.53
C LEU A 242 -19.06 18.97 -7.89
N ALA A 243 -20.02 19.18 -6.97
CA ALA A 243 -21.18 20.05 -7.16
C ALA A 243 -20.81 21.53 -7.32
N ARG A 244 -19.67 21.95 -6.81
CA ARG A 244 -19.15 23.33 -6.93
C ARG A 244 -18.50 23.60 -8.27
N VAL A 245 -18.32 22.56 -9.07
CA VAL A 245 -17.58 22.61 -10.33
C VAL A 245 -18.53 22.49 -11.50
N SER A 246 -18.58 23.53 -12.34
CA SER A 246 -19.31 23.53 -13.61
C SER A 246 -18.34 23.41 -14.79
N GLY A 247 -18.85 22.86 -15.90
CA GLY A 247 -18.07 22.73 -17.15
C GLY A 247 -17.30 21.40 -17.28
N PRO A 248 -16.45 21.30 -18.31
CA PRO A 248 -15.76 20.06 -18.62
C PRO A 248 -14.74 19.68 -17.54
N LEU A 249 -14.54 18.37 -17.38
CA LEU A 249 -13.55 17.79 -16.48
C LEU A 249 -12.49 17.07 -17.28
N LYS A 250 -11.29 17.01 -16.71
CA LYS A 250 -10.20 16.18 -17.21
C LYS A 250 -9.56 15.42 -16.07
N VAL A 251 -9.01 14.27 -16.38
CA VAL A 251 -8.13 13.53 -15.49
C VAL A 251 -6.72 13.59 -16.06
N ARG A 252 -5.74 13.75 -15.18
CA ARG A 252 -4.33 13.71 -15.54
C ARG A 252 -3.56 12.75 -14.65
N PHE A 253 -2.57 12.11 -15.23
CA PHE A 253 -1.59 11.31 -14.53
C PHE A 253 -0.22 11.98 -14.67
N VAL A 254 0.39 12.34 -13.56
CA VAL A 254 1.72 12.95 -13.50
C VAL A 254 2.71 11.93 -13.02
N GLU A 255 3.61 11.48 -13.89
CA GLU A 255 4.66 10.57 -13.49
C GLU A 255 5.64 11.28 -12.55
N THR A 256 5.91 10.65 -11.40
CA THR A 256 6.87 11.12 -10.39
C THR A 256 8.15 10.28 -10.38
N ASP A 257 8.25 9.29 -11.27
CA ASP A 257 9.48 8.53 -11.48
C ASP A 257 10.53 9.45 -12.13
N PRO A 258 11.75 9.57 -11.55
CA PRO A 258 12.80 10.41 -12.12
C PRO A 258 13.12 10.11 -13.59
N ALA A 259 13.04 8.83 -13.98
CA ALA A 259 13.30 8.41 -15.37
C ALA A 259 12.21 8.87 -16.36
N ALA A 260 11.06 9.35 -15.89
CA ALA A 260 9.98 9.87 -16.72
C ALA A 260 10.12 11.38 -17.03
N GLY A 261 11.01 12.09 -16.35
CA GLY A 261 11.19 13.52 -16.53
C GLY A 261 9.95 14.38 -16.24
N GLY A 262 9.02 13.87 -15.42
CA GLY A 262 7.76 14.56 -15.12
C GLY A 262 6.71 14.44 -16.23
N ALA A 263 6.72 13.36 -17.00
CA ALA A 263 5.74 13.12 -18.07
C ALA A 263 4.30 13.22 -17.55
N VAL A 264 3.44 13.83 -18.36
CA VAL A 264 2.02 14.03 -18.02
C VAL A 264 1.14 13.45 -19.13
N SER A 265 0.16 12.67 -18.72
CA SER A 265 -0.91 12.15 -19.59
C SER A 265 -2.25 12.71 -19.13
N GLU A 266 -3.07 13.17 -20.07
CA GLU A 266 -4.37 13.76 -19.78
C GLU A 266 -5.45 13.18 -20.71
N THR A 267 -6.69 13.07 -20.20
CA THR A 267 -7.88 12.75 -21.01
C THR A 267 -9.11 13.44 -20.44
N ALA A 268 -10.09 13.69 -21.31
CA ALA A 268 -11.38 14.24 -20.90
C ALA A 268 -12.18 13.18 -20.10
N VAL A 269 -12.99 13.64 -19.17
CA VAL A 269 -13.84 12.79 -18.34
C VAL A 269 -15.27 12.88 -18.83
N ALA A 270 -15.85 11.72 -19.20
CA ALA A 270 -17.27 11.61 -19.50
C ALA A 270 -18.08 11.81 -18.18
N ARG A 271 -19.10 12.66 -18.25
CA ARG A 271 -20.09 12.82 -17.16
C ARG A 271 -21.28 11.90 -17.40
N PRO A 272 -22.00 11.48 -16.34
CA PRO A 272 -23.22 10.70 -16.45
C PRO A 272 -24.30 11.42 -17.25
#